data_7133307df1b9e0bbbaa8307bcb4b29b7
#
_entry.id   7133307df1b9e0bbbaa8307bcb4b29b7
#
_cell.length_a   1.000
_cell.length_b   1.000
_cell.length_c   1.000
_cell.angle_alpha   90.00
_cell.angle_beta   90.00
_cell.angle_gamma   90.00
#
_symmetry.space_group_name_H-M   'P 1'
#
loop_
_entity.id
_entity.type
_entity.pdbx_description
1 polymer ?
#
loop_
_entity_poly.entity_id
_entity_poly.type
_entity_poly.pdbx_seq_one_letter_code
_entity_poly.pdbx_strand_id
1 'polypeptide(L)'
;MFKLKDWISEDSKVLDLGCGDGSLLDDLKKEKSVSGLGIEIDAGKIKSCLEKGISVIEQDIDNGLENFGNQTFDFVVMSQSIQALKRPELALEEIVRVGKECIVSIPNFANIKCRLCLVYTSPSPRD
;
A
#
# COMPACT_ATOMS: atom_id res chain seq x y z
N MET A 1 -18.20 4.42 -9.49
CA MET A 1 -16.81 4.91 -9.38
C MET A 1 -15.90 3.80 -8.91
N PHE A 2 -14.76 3.66 -9.55
CA PHE A 2 -13.76 2.66 -9.20
C PHE A 2 -13.11 2.99 -7.85
N LYS A 3 -12.96 1.99 -6.99
CA LYS A 3 -12.29 2.13 -5.70
C LYS A 3 -11.11 1.17 -5.64
N LEU A 4 -10.04 1.61 -4.98
CA LEU A 4 -8.84 0.80 -4.81
C LEU A 4 -9.17 -0.58 -4.23
N LYS A 5 -10.10 -0.63 -3.28
CA LYS A 5 -10.51 -1.90 -2.65
C LYS A 5 -11.04 -2.92 -3.65
N ASP A 6 -11.59 -2.46 -4.76
CA ASP A 6 -12.18 -3.37 -5.76
C ASP A 6 -11.12 -4.23 -6.46
N TRP A 7 -9.86 -3.80 -6.42
CA TRP A 7 -8.76 -4.55 -7.03
C TRP A 7 -8.21 -5.66 -6.15
N ILE A 8 -8.58 -5.66 -4.87
CA ILE A 8 -7.98 -6.60 -3.91
C ILE A 8 -8.90 -7.80 -3.71
N SER A 9 -8.36 -8.99 -3.90
CA SER A 9 -9.11 -10.24 -3.77
C SER A 9 -9.40 -10.58 -2.31
N GLU A 10 -10.45 -11.32 -2.08
CA GLU A 10 -10.76 -11.85 -0.75
C GLU A 10 -9.64 -12.78 -0.26
N ASP A 11 -9.44 -12.82 1.04
CA ASP A 11 -8.46 -13.69 1.71
C ASP A 11 -7.02 -13.43 1.29
N SER A 12 -6.74 -12.28 0.72
CA SER A 12 -5.40 -11.90 0.28
C SER A 12 -4.51 -11.46 1.44
N LYS A 13 -3.20 -11.54 1.21
CA LYS A 13 -2.18 -11.01 2.09
C LYS A 13 -1.76 -9.65 1.54
N VAL A 14 -1.98 -8.59 2.29
CA VAL A 14 -1.78 -7.21 1.81
C VAL A 14 -0.78 -6.47 2.67
N LEU A 15 0.18 -5.81 2.02
CA LEU A 15 1.10 -4.86 2.67
C LEU A 15 0.69 -3.46 2.26
N ASP A 16 0.41 -2.60 3.23
CA ASP A 16 0.03 -1.20 2.99
C ASP A 16 1.17 -0.29 3.39
N LEU A 17 1.81 0.33 2.41
CA LEU A 17 2.94 1.21 2.61
C LEU A 17 2.46 2.62 2.91
N GLY A 18 2.81 3.13 4.09
CA GLY A 18 2.28 4.40 4.57
C GLY A 18 0.82 4.24 4.95
N CYS A 19 0.52 3.26 5.78
CA CYS A 19 -0.86 2.87 6.06
C CYS A 19 -1.68 3.90 6.85
N GLY A 20 -1.05 4.96 7.32
CA GLY A 20 -1.76 5.97 8.09
C GLY A 20 -2.37 5.39 9.35
N ASP A 21 -3.63 5.72 9.60
CA ASP A 21 -4.34 5.25 10.78
C ASP A 21 -4.86 3.81 10.65
N GLY A 22 -4.59 3.14 9.54
CA GLY A 22 -4.99 1.77 9.32
C GLY A 22 -6.40 1.58 8.80
N SER A 23 -7.08 2.65 8.41
CA SER A 23 -8.47 2.57 7.95
C SER A 23 -8.66 1.64 6.76
N LEU A 24 -7.76 1.72 5.76
CA LEU A 24 -7.87 0.87 4.59
C LEU A 24 -7.74 -0.60 4.95
N LEU A 25 -6.72 -0.95 5.74
CA LEU A 25 -6.52 -2.33 6.16
C LEU A 25 -7.65 -2.84 7.04
N ASP A 26 -8.21 -1.97 7.88
CA ASP A 26 -9.35 -2.35 8.71
C ASP A 26 -10.57 -2.66 7.85
N ASP A 27 -10.85 -1.83 6.85
CA ASP A 27 -11.93 -2.08 5.91
C ASP A 27 -11.74 -3.38 5.13
N LEU A 28 -10.53 -3.61 4.63
CA LEU A 28 -10.21 -4.83 3.89
C LEU A 28 -10.34 -6.08 4.75
N LYS A 29 -9.93 -5.97 6.01
CA LYS A 29 -10.07 -7.08 6.95
C LYS A 29 -11.55 -7.43 7.18
N LYS A 30 -12.39 -6.41 7.35
CA LYS A 30 -13.82 -6.61 7.60
C LYS A 30 -14.59 -7.03 6.36
N GLU A 31 -14.26 -6.46 5.21
CA GLU A 31 -15.03 -6.67 3.99
C GLU A 31 -14.54 -7.87 3.18
N LYS A 32 -13.25 -8.20 3.24
CA LYS A 32 -12.63 -9.19 2.36
C LYS A 32 -11.76 -10.20 3.08
N SER A 33 -11.77 -10.21 4.41
CA SER A 33 -10.98 -11.15 5.21
C SER A 33 -9.48 -11.11 4.88
N VAL A 34 -8.98 -9.93 4.58
CA VAL A 34 -7.58 -9.72 4.23
C VAL A 34 -6.69 -9.84 5.46
N SER A 35 -5.53 -10.49 5.30
CA SER A 35 -4.46 -10.46 6.29
C SER A 35 -3.56 -9.28 5.95
N GLY A 36 -3.64 -8.22 6.73
CA GLY A 36 -2.94 -6.97 6.41
C GLY A 36 -1.79 -6.67 7.34
N LEU A 37 -0.76 -6.05 6.78
CA LEU A 37 0.34 -5.47 7.54
C LEU A 37 0.58 -4.07 7.02
N GLY A 38 0.68 -3.11 7.93
CA GLY A 38 0.95 -1.73 7.58
C GLY A 38 2.38 -1.34 7.88
N ILE A 39 2.90 -0.40 7.12
CA ILE A 39 4.17 0.26 7.39
C ILE A 39 3.88 1.75 7.57
N GLU A 40 4.35 2.32 8.65
CA GLU A 40 4.10 3.72 8.98
C GLU A 40 5.24 4.24 9.85
N ILE A 41 5.53 5.54 9.78
CA ILE A 41 6.58 6.16 10.60
C ILE A 41 6.02 7.10 11.67
N ASP A 42 4.77 7.54 11.52
CA ASP A 42 4.16 8.45 12.47
C ASP A 42 3.63 7.71 13.70
N ALA A 43 4.16 8.05 14.86
CA ALA A 43 3.81 7.34 16.11
C ALA A 43 2.31 7.42 16.43
N GLY A 44 1.68 8.57 16.19
CA GLY A 44 0.25 8.72 16.45
C GLY A 44 -0.61 7.85 15.56
N LYS A 45 -0.22 7.72 14.30
CA LYS A 45 -0.92 6.87 13.34
C LYS A 45 -0.72 5.40 13.65
N ILE A 46 0.50 5.03 14.05
CA ILE A 46 0.79 3.66 14.50
C ILE A 46 -0.10 3.30 15.68
N LYS A 47 -0.24 4.21 16.63
CA LYS A 47 -1.11 3.99 17.79
C LYS A 47 -2.55 3.75 17.34
N SER A 48 -3.04 4.53 16.39
CA SER A 48 -4.39 4.35 15.84
C SER A 48 -4.57 2.98 15.18
N CYS A 49 -3.55 2.51 14.47
CA CYS A 49 -3.57 1.17 13.88
C CYS A 49 -3.72 0.10 14.95
N LEU A 50 -2.90 0.20 16.00
CA LEU A 50 -2.91 -0.77 17.09
C LEU A 50 -4.25 -0.77 17.82
N GLU A 51 -4.86 0.38 17.99
CA GLU A 51 -6.17 0.49 18.61
C GLU A 51 -7.27 -0.20 17.79
N LYS A 52 -7.10 -0.24 16.46
CA LYS A 52 -8.03 -0.96 15.57
C LYS A 52 -7.71 -2.44 15.44
N GLY A 53 -6.63 -2.90 16.07
CA GLY A 53 -6.19 -4.28 15.93
C GLY A 53 -5.48 -4.57 14.60
N ILE A 54 -4.92 -3.54 13.98
CA ILE A 54 -4.19 -3.68 12.73
C ILE A 54 -2.71 -3.87 13.03
N SER A 55 -2.09 -4.88 12.41
CA SER A 55 -0.66 -5.11 12.52
C SER A 55 0.09 -4.02 11.77
N VAL A 56 1.07 -3.42 12.41
CA VAL A 56 1.84 -2.33 11.81
C VAL A 56 3.30 -2.39 12.28
N ILE A 57 4.21 -2.02 11.38
CA ILE A 57 5.64 -1.91 11.67
C ILE A 57 6.06 -0.46 11.48
N GLU A 58 6.85 0.06 12.44
CA GLU A 58 7.46 1.37 12.26
C GLU A 58 8.65 1.22 11.32
N GLN A 59 8.51 1.72 10.11
CA GLN A 59 9.53 1.57 9.08
C GLN A 59 9.38 2.67 8.04
N ASP A 60 10.52 3.16 7.54
CA ASP A 60 10.56 4.16 6.47
C ASP A 60 10.74 3.45 5.13
N ILE A 61 9.81 3.67 4.22
CA ILE A 61 9.84 3.08 2.88
C ILE A 61 11.10 3.46 2.11
N ASP A 62 11.61 4.67 2.33
CA ASP A 62 12.84 5.13 1.66
C ASP A 62 14.07 4.29 2.06
N ASN A 63 13.98 3.54 3.13
CA ASN A 63 15.04 2.62 3.56
C ASN A 63 14.90 1.22 2.97
N GLY A 64 13.92 1.02 2.08
CA GLY A 64 13.71 -0.25 1.41
C GLY A 64 12.85 -1.23 2.18
N LEU A 65 12.65 -2.41 1.61
CA LEU A 65 11.82 -3.47 2.16
C LEU A 65 12.61 -4.78 2.27
N GLU A 66 13.88 -4.69 2.64
CA GLU A 66 14.77 -5.86 2.71
C GLU A 66 14.34 -6.90 3.73
N ASN A 67 13.56 -6.47 4.72
CA ASN A 67 13.02 -7.37 5.73
C ASN A 67 11.91 -8.29 5.20
N PHE A 68 11.51 -8.12 3.95
CA PHE A 68 10.52 -8.98 3.31
C PHE A 68 11.11 -9.71 2.12
N GLY A 69 10.75 -10.98 1.97
CA GLY A 69 11.18 -11.79 0.83
C GLY A 69 10.41 -11.49 -0.44
N ASN A 70 10.86 -12.07 -1.54
CA ASN A 70 10.19 -11.89 -2.84
C ASN A 70 8.78 -12.45 -2.79
N GLN A 71 7.85 -11.71 -3.38
CA GLN A 71 6.45 -12.13 -3.53
C GLN A 71 5.81 -12.63 -2.23
N THR A 72 6.17 -12.00 -1.11
CA THR A 72 5.64 -12.35 0.21
C THR A 72 4.16 -12.00 0.32
N PHE A 73 3.73 -10.93 -0.34
CA PHE A 73 2.35 -10.45 -0.27
C PHE A 73 1.63 -10.65 -1.60
N ASP A 74 0.34 -10.90 -1.53
CA ASP A 74 -0.49 -10.96 -2.74
C ASP A 74 -0.64 -9.59 -3.37
N PHE A 75 -0.79 -8.57 -2.52
CA PHE A 75 -0.88 -7.17 -2.96
C PHE A 75 -0.02 -6.28 -2.08
N VAL A 76 0.70 -5.37 -2.71
CA VAL A 76 1.35 -4.27 -2.02
C VAL A 76 0.65 -2.99 -2.47
N VAL A 77 0.17 -2.22 -1.51
CA VAL A 77 -0.61 -1.01 -1.78
C VAL A 77 0.16 0.20 -1.29
N MET A 78 0.21 1.23 -2.10
CA MET A 78 0.72 2.52 -1.70
C MET A 78 -0.29 3.58 -2.10
N SER A 79 -1.12 4.02 -1.16
CA SER A 79 -2.16 5.01 -1.44
C SER A 79 -1.64 6.43 -1.44
N GLN A 80 -0.48 6.67 -0.83
CA GLN A 80 0.20 7.96 -0.93
C GLN A 80 0.95 8.04 -2.25
N SER A 81 1.22 9.27 -2.70
CA SER A 81 1.95 9.43 -3.94
C SER A 81 3.37 8.90 -3.85
N ILE A 82 3.75 8.04 -4.79
CA ILE A 82 5.11 7.55 -4.88
C ILE A 82 6.10 8.71 -5.16
N GLN A 83 5.61 9.79 -5.75
CA GLN A 83 6.43 10.97 -6.04
C GLN A 83 6.85 11.73 -4.79
N ALA A 84 6.19 11.49 -3.66
CA ALA A 84 6.56 12.10 -2.39
C ALA A 84 7.78 11.44 -1.76
N LEU A 85 8.19 10.29 -2.26
CA LEU A 85 9.36 9.59 -1.75
C LEU A 85 10.65 10.20 -2.26
N LYS A 86 11.73 10.03 -1.50
CA LYS A 86 13.05 10.51 -1.89
C LYS A 86 13.66 9.68 -3.00
N ARG A 87 13.34 8.38 -3.00
CA ARG A 87 13.86 7.41 -3.97
C ARG A 87 12.72 6.62 -4.58
N PRO A 88 11.88 7.25 -5.41
CA PRO A 88 10.69 6.59 -5.93
C PRO A 88 10.99 5.36 -6.79
N GLU A 89 12.08 5.38 -7.54
CA GLU A 89 12.45 4.26 -8.40
C GLU A 89 12.84 3.03 -7.57
N LEU A 90 13.62 3.24 -6.51
CA LEU A 90 14.03 2.16 -5.63
C LEU A 90 12.81 1.59 -4.89
N ALA A 91 11.92 2.48 -4.42
CA ALA A 91 10.70 2.05 -3.76
C ALA A 91 9.84 1.19 -4.69
N LEU A 92 9.69 1.61 -5.94
CA LEU A 92 8.91 0.87 -6.91
C LEU A 92 9.49 -0.52 -7.19
N GLU A 93 10.82 -0.60 -7.31
CA GLU A 93 11.49 -1.89 -7.49
C GLU A 93 11.21 -2.83 -6.32
N GLU A 94 11.27 -2.32 -5.10
CA GLU A 94 10.99 -3.11 -3.91
C GLU A 94 9.52 -3.51 -3.81
N ILE A 95 8.63 -2.62 -4.18
CA ILE A 95 7.18 -2.91 -4.20
C ILE A 95 6.89 -4.07 -5.14
N VAL A 96 7.46 -4.01 -6.36
CA VAL A 96 7.25 -5.05 -7.37
C VAL A 96 7.90 -6.37 -6.94
N ARG A 97 9.01 -6.30 -6.22
CA ARG A 97 9.69 -7.50 -5.73
C ARG A 97 8.90 -8.21 -4.63
N VAL A 98 8.37 -7.45 -3.68
CA VAL A 98 7.75 -7.97 -2.46
C VAL A 98 6.31 -8.43 -2.70
N GLY A 99 5.60 -7.81 -3.63
CA GLY A 99 4.22 -8.13 -3.94
C GLY A 99 4.07 -8.89 -5.24
N LYS A 100 3.12 -9.80 -5.28
CA LYS A 100 2.74 -10.46 -6.54
C LYS A 100 2.07 -9.45 -7.47
N GLU A 101 1.25 -8.59 -6.89
CA GLU A 101 0.65 -7.46 -7.58
C GLU A 101 0.84 -6.22 -6.72
N CYS A 102 0.86 -5.05 -7.34
CA CYS A 102 0.95 -3.81 -6.59
C CYS A 102 -0.05 -2.78 -7.11
N ILE A 103 -0.48 -1.93 -6.21
CA ILE A 103 -1.41 -0.85 -6.50
C ILE A 103 -0.77 0.43 -6.00
N VAL A 104 -0.38 1.30 -6.93
CA VAL A 104 0.35 2.52 -6.60
C VAL A 104 -0.43 3.73 -7.08
N SER A 105 -0.54 4.72 -6.21
CA SER A 105 -1.20 5.98 -6.56
C SER A 105 -0.21 6.95 -7.20
N ILE A 106 -0.53 7.40 -8.39
CA ILE A 106 0.26 8.42 -9.08
C ILE A 106 -0.67 9.55 -9.48
N PRO A 107 -0.45 10.77 -8.95
CA PRO A 107 -1.31 11.91 -9.31
C PRO A 107 -1.20 12.25 -10.79
N ASN A 108 -2.31 12.62 -11.38
CA ASN A 108 -2.39 13.12 -12.76
C ASN A 108 -1.92 12.15 -13.83
N PHE A 109 -1.81 10.88 -13.50
CA PHE A 109 -1.49 9.86 -14.48
C PHE A 109 -2.74 9.09 -14.85
N ALA A 110 -2.91 8.82 -16.12
CA ALA A 110 -3.92 7.86 -16.56
C ALA A 110 -3.54 6.48 -15.99
N ASN A 111 -4.52 5.61 -15.89
CA ASN A 111 -4.29 4.27 -15.36
C ASN A 111 -3.19 3.57 -16.13
N ILE A 112 -2.05 3.41 -15.49
CA ILE A 112 -0.95 2.64 -16.05
C ILE A 112 -1.01 1.26 -15.43
N LYS A 113 -1.25 0.27 -16.26
CA LYS A 113 -1.34 -1.10 -15.81
C LYS A 113 -0.06 -1.81 -16.17
N CYS A 114 0.78 -2.05 -15.19
CA CYS A 114 1.94 -2.89 -15.36
C CYS A 114 1.53 -4.35 -15.22
N ARG A 115 2.37 -5.24 -15.69
CA ARG A 115 2.12 -6.67 -15.58
C ARG A 115 1.82 -7.10 -14.15
N LEU A 116 2.55 -6.54 -13.19
CA LEU A 116 2.42 -6.87 -11.77
C LEU A 116 2.01 -5.67 -10.93
N CYS A 117 1.76 -4.54 -11.57
CA CYS A 117 1.49 -3.30 -10.85
C CYS A 117 0.29 -2.61 -11.47
N LEU A 118 -0.69 -2.29 -10.64
CA LEU A 118 -1.85 -1.51 -11.02
C LEU A 118 -1.67 -0.10 -10.51
N VAL A 119 -1.87 0.87 -11.38
CA VAL A 119 -1.73 2.27 -11.03
C VAL A 119 -3.08 2.94 -11.15
N TYR A 120 -3.48 3.68 -10.14
CA TYR A 120 -4.69 4.48 -10.26
C TYR A 120 -4.35 5.95 -10.06
N THR A 121 -5.16 6.80 -10.66
CA THR A 121 -4.97 8.24 -10.55
C THR A 121 -5.58 8.73 -9.25
N SER A 122 -4.75 9.38 -8.43
CA SER A 122 -5.26 10.04 -7.24
C SER A 122 -6.11 11.22 -7.64
N PRO A 123 -7.16 11.55 -6.87
CA PRO A 123 -7.87 12.79 -7.10
C PRO A 123 -6.90 13.96 -7.05
N SER A 124 -7.01 14.86 -7.99
CA SER A 124 -6.22 16.07 -8.00
C SER A 124 -7.15 17.26 -8.16
N PRO A 125 -6.69 18.48 -7.78
CA PRO A 125 -7.56 19.65 -7.92
C PRO A 125 -8.00 19.94 -9.35
N ARG A 126 -7.34 19.35 -10.33
CA ARG A 126 -7.69 19.56 -11.74
C ARG A 126 -8.60 18.47 -12.30
N ASP A 127 -8.80 17.44 -11.57
CA ASP A 127 -9.69 16.35 -12.01
C ASP A 127 -11.15 16.56 -11.53
#